data_aa6a7f45200f0d29c956f5a353d18315
#
_entry.id   aa6a7f45200f0d29c956f5a353d18315
#
_cell.length_a   1.000
_cell.length_b   1.000
_cell.length_c   1.000
_cell.angle_alpha   90.00
_cell.angle_beta   90.00
_cell.angle_gamma   90.00
#
_symmetry.space_group_name_H-M   'P 1'
#
loop_
_entity.id
_entity.type
_entity.pdbx_description
1 polymer ?
#
loop_
_entity_poly.entity_id
_entity_poly.type
_entity_poly.pdbx_seq_one_letter_code
_entity_poly.pdbx_strand_id
1 'polypeptide(L)'
;STGEKDVETFLAEEGIRAKAGQLVRLLNIPMEKSTVHHEHRDGEHHAKALKAAYTENHGATGREWVKWLASHQQEAKDAVKAARERWSGLIPENYGDQVKRVADRFAILEAALIAGQYLTGWSEQASRDAVQHCFNAWVGEFGTGSKE
;
A
#
# COMPACT_ATOMS: atom_id res chain seq x y z
N SER A 1 11.83 8.63 -8.82
CA SER A 1 12.67 8.08 -7.76
C SER A 1 13.24 6.74 -8.25
N THR A 2 14.51 6.53 -8.05
CA THR A 2 15.19 5.27 -8.40
C THR A 2 14.87 4.12 -7.42
N GLY A 3 14.10 4.40 -6.37
CA GLY A 3 13.84 3.47 -5.28
C GLY A 3 14.99 3.31 -4.29
N GLU A 4 16.11 4.00 -4.53
CA GLU A 4 17.31 3.94 -3.68
C GLU A 4 17.29 4.94 -2.52
N LYS A 5 16.47 6.00 -2.64
CA LYS A 5 16.35 7.06 -1.64
C LYS A 5 14.89 7.30 -1.30
N ASP A 6 14.61 7.48 -0.03
CA ASP A 6 13.29 7.94 0.41
C ASP A 6 13.04 9.40 -0.01
N VAL A 7 11.76 9.80 0.03
CA VAL A 7 11.33 11.13 -0.42
C VAL A 7 11.92 12.24 0.46
N GLU A 8 12.08 12.02 1.76
CA GLU A 8 12.62 13.00 2.70
C GLU A 8 14.09 13.28 2.41
N THR A 9 14.89 12.23 2.20
CA THR A 9 16.30 12.31 1.81
C THR A 9 16.46 13.02 0.45
N PHE A 10 15.62 12.66 -0.54
CA PHE A 10 15.66 13.31 -1.85
C PHE A 10 15.36 14.82 -1.75
N LEU A 11 14.35 15.22 -1.02
CA LEU A 11 14.01 16.63 -0.83
C LEU A 11 15.10 17.39 -0.06
N ALA A 12 15.71 16.75 0.95
CA ALA A 12 16.79 17.36 1.72
C ALA A 12 18.04 17.63 0.87
N GLU A 13 18.39 16.75 -0.06
CA GLU A 13 19.48 16.96 -1.01
C GLU A 13 19.24 18.16 -1.94
N GLU A 14 18.00 18.42 -2.29
CA GLU A 14 17.58 19.60 -3.06
C GLU A 14 17.40 20.85 -2.18
N GLY A 15 17.79 20.82 -0.91
CA GLY A 15 17.66 21.94 0.03
C GLY A 15 16.19 22.17 0.48
N ILE A 16 15.30 21.25 0.26
CA ILE A 16 13.88 21.34 0.58
C ILE A 16 13.59 20.51 1.84
N ARG A 17 13.13 21.19 2.90
CA ARG A 17 12.65 20.47 4.09
C ARG A 17 11.26 19.92 3.84
N ALA A 18 11.09 18.59 3.93
CA ALA A 18 9.81 17.96 3.87
C ALA A 18 8.90 18.42 5.04
N LYS A 19 7.67 18.81 4.72
CA LYS A 19 6.67 19.17 5.73
C LYS A 19 5.89 17.91 6.14
N ALA A 20 5.44 17.86 7.39
CA ALA A 20 4.65 16.75 7.92
C ALA A 20 3.46 16.36 7.00
N GLY A 21 2.78 17.35 6.40
CA GLY A 21 1.70 17.13 5.44
C GLY A 21 2.14 16.43 4.14
N GLN A 22 3.41 16.54 3.74
CA GLN A 22 3.97 15.82 2.59
C GLN A 22 4.30 14.37 2.96
N LEU A 23 4.90 14.16 4.13
CA LEU A 23 5.27 12.83 4.63
C LEU A 23 4.05 11.91 4.83
N VAL A 24 2.90 12.45 5.23
CA VAL A 24 1.65 11.67 5.34
C VAL A 24 0.91 11.49 4.01
N ARG A 25 1.30 12.17 2.94
CA ARG A 25 0.75 11.98 1.59
C ARG A 25 1.60 11.09 0.72
N LEU A 26 2.91 11.17 0.89
CA LEU A 26 3.90 10.35 0.20
C LEU A 26 4.53 9.43 1.24
N LEU A 27 3.86 8.30 1.49
CA LEU A 27 4.28 7.35 2.50
C LEU A 27 5.57 6.66 2.05
N ASN A 28 6.62 6.76 2.86
CA ASN A 28 7.82 5.98 2.70
C ASN A 28 7.64 4.65 3.42
N ILE A 29 7.54 3.57 2.67
CA ILE A 29 7.43 2.21 3.19
C ILE A 29 8.76 1.52 2.90
N PRO A 30 9.56 1.21 3.92
CA PRO A 30 10.82 0.51 3.72
C PRO A 30 10.54 -0.89 3.13
N MET A 31 11.25 -1.21 2.05
CA MET A 31 11.13 -2.48 1.36
C MET A 31 12.38 -3.32 1.60
N GLU A 32 12.16 -4.53 2.11
CA GLU A 32 13.22 -5.52 2.19
C GLU A 32 13.49 -6.16 0.83
N LYS A 33 14.69 -6.71 0.67
CA LYS A 33 15.04 -7.45 -0.55
C LYS A 33 14.16 -8.69 -0.65
N SER A 34 13.46 -8.84 -1.78
CA SER A 34 12.69 -10.05 -2.04
C SER A 34 13.60 -11.30 -2.06
N THR A 35 13.19 -12.30 -1.31
CA THR A 35 13.84 -13.61 -1.26
C THR A 35 13.03 -14.71 -1.94
N VAL A 36 11.77 -14.39 -2.31
CA VAL A 36 10.87 -15.33 -2.98
C VAL A 36 10.88 -15.05 -4.48
N HIS A 37 11.32 -16.00 -5.26
CA HIS A 37 11.42 -15.90 -6.72
C HIS A 37 10.52 -16.89 -7.45
N HIS A 38 9.62 -17.59 -6.70
CA HIS A 38 8.71 -18.63 -7.19
C HIS A 38 9.46 -19.69 -8.02
N GLU A 39 9.01 -19.96 -9.26
CA GLU A 39 9.64 -20.91 -10.19
C GLU A 39 10.91 -20.37 -10.86
N HIS A 40 11.27 -19.12 -10.63
CA HIS A 40 12.43 -18.51 -11.28
C HIS A 40 13.72 -18.79 -10.51
N ARG A 41 14.82 -18.95 -11.26
CA ARG A 41 16.13 -19.30 -10.70
C ARG A 41 16.63 -18.27 -9.66
N ASP A 42 16.38 -17.01 -9.91
CA ASP A 42 16.84 -15.88 -9.08
C ASP A 42 15.97 -14.62 -9.33
N GLY A 43 16.24 -13.56 -8.57
CA GLY A 43 15.51 -12.29 -8.67
C GLY A 43 15.63 -11.60 -10.01
N GLU A 44 16.73 -11.76 -10.74
CA GLU A 44 16.91 -11.17 -12.08
C GLU A 44 15.95 -11.84 -13.08
N HIS A 45 15.85 -13.17 -13.08
CA HIS A 45 14.94 -13.92 -13.95
C HIS A 45 13.49 -13.60 -13.61
N HIS A 46 13.16 -13.53 -12.31
CA HIS A 46 11.83 -13.12 -11.86
C HIS A 46 11.47 -11.71 -12.33
N ALA A 47 12.37 -10.72 -12.16
CA ALA A 47 12.16 -9.36 -12.61
C ALA A 47 11.99 -9.24 -14.13
N LYS A 48 12.77 -10.01 -14.91
CA LYS A 48 12.61 -10.08 -16.37
C LYS A 48 11.27 -10.65 -16.81
N ALA A 49 10.82 -11.73 -16.13
CA ALA A 49 9.51 -12.34 -16.39
C ALA A 49 8.36 -11.37 -16.07
N LEU A 50 8.42 -10.68 -14.93
CA LEU A 50 7.45 -9.64 -14.58
C LEU A 50 7.44 -8.51 -15.62
N LYS A 51 8.62 -8.05 -16.05
CA LYS A 51 8.73 -6.99 -17.07
C LYS A 51 8.10 -7.41 -18.39
N ALA A 52 8.35 -8.62 -18.87
CA ALA A 52 7.73 -9.16 -20.07
C ALA A 52 6.20 -9.21 -19.93
N ALA A 53 5.71 -9.75 -18.80
CA ALA A 53 4.28 -9.89 -18.54
C ALA A 53 3.53 -8.55 -18.57
N TYR A 54 4.01 -7.52 -17.89
CA TYR A 54 3.33 -6.22 -17.90
C TYR A 54 3.53 -5.41 -19.18
N THR A 55 4.59 -5.69 -19.95
CA THR A 55 4.80 -5.08 -21.26
C THR A 55 3.81 -5.62 -22.30
N GLU A 56 3.52 -6.91 -22.23
CA GLU A 56 2.61 -7.58 -23.15
C GLU A 56 1.13 -7.44 -22.75
N ASN A 57 0.84 -7.32 -21.46
CA ASN A 57 -0.51 -7.38 -20.89
C ASN A 57 -0.90 -6.12 -20.11
N HIS A 58 -0.48 -4.95 -20.55
CA HIS A 58 -0.77 -3.70 -19.83
C HIS A 58 -2.25 -3.29 -19.90
N GLY A 59 -2.78 -2.78 -18.82
CA GLY A 59 -4.10 -2.17 -18.72
C GLY A 59 -5.28 -3.15 -18.58
N ALA A 60 -5.12 -4.45 -18.76
CA ALA A 60 -6.22 -5.41 -18.71
C ALA A 60 -6.85 -5.48 -17.30
N THR A 61 -6.05 -5.69 -16.27
CA THR A 61 -6.50 -5.79 -14.88
C THR A 61 -7.19 -4.52 -14.41
N GLY A 62 -6.60 -3.35 -14.71
CA GLY A 62 -7.20 -2.06 -14.34
C GLY A 62 -8.56 -1.82 -14.99
N ARG A 63 -8.73 -2.25 -16.25
CA ARG A 63 -10.00 -2.16 -16.96
C ARG A 63 -11.08 -3.04 -16.32
N GLU A 64 -10.75 -4.25 -15.97
CA GLU A 64 -11.68 -5.16 -15.29
C GLU A 64 -12.03 -4.65 -13.89
N TRP A 65 -11.06 -4.10 -13.16
CA TRP A 65 -11.32 -3.45 -11.88
C TRP A 65 -12.31 -2.30 -11.98
N VAL A 66 -12.14 -1.40 -12.95
CA VAL A 66 -13.07 -0.28 -13.17
C VAL A 66 -14.47 -0.75 -13.55
N LYS A 67 -14.59 -1.78 -14.39
CA LYS A 67 -15.89 -2.38 -14.72
C LYS A 67 -16.59 -2.94 -13.49
N TRP A 68 -15.84 -3.66 -12.66
CA TRP A 68 -16.39 -4.21 -11.40
C TRP A 68 -16.87 -3.08 -10.49
N LEU A 69 -16.06 -2.05 -10.25
CA LEU A 69 -16.44 -0.90 -9.42
C LEU A 69 -17.70 -0.21 -9.94
N ALA A 70 -17.83 -0.05 -11.25
CA ALA A 70 -18.99 0.60 -11.85
C ALA A 70 -20.30 -0.18 -11.58
N SER A 71 -20.24 -1.50 -11.54
CA SER A 71 -21.40 -2.38 -11.33
C SER A 71 -21.64 -2.78 -9.86
N HIS A 72 -20.65 -2.61 -8.97
CA HIS A 72 -20.70 -3.06 -7.56
C HIS A 72 -20.44 -1.92 -6.57
N GLN A 73 -20.94 -0.72 -6.86
CA GLN A 73 -20.64 0.48 -6.06
C GLN A 73 -21.04 0.34 -4.60
N GLN A 74 -22.20 -0.30 -4.32
CA GLN A 74 -22.63 -0.46 -2.92
C GLN A 74 -21.75 -1.45 -2.17
N GLU A 75 -21.41 -2.57 -2.80
CA GLU A 75 -20.50 -3.57 -2.24
C GLU A 75 -19.11 -2.97 -1.94
N ALA A 76 -18.58 -2.16 -2.86
CA ALA A 76 -17.31 -1.45 -2.63
C ALA A 76 -17.38 -0.47 -1.45
N LYS A 77 -18.49 0.27 -1.31
CA LYS A 77 -18.71 1.17 -0.16
C LYS A 77 -18.80 0.40 1.16
N ASP A 78 -19.50 -0.73 1.16
CA ASP A 78 -19.66 -1.56 2.35
C ASP A 78 -18.32 -2.19 2.76
N ALA A 79 -17.52 -2.64 1.80
CA ALA A 79 -16.16 -3.13 2.04
C ALA A 79 -15.26 -2.06 2.67
N VAL A 80 -15.29 -0.83 2.15
CA VAL A 80 -14.52 0.29 2.73
C VAL A 80 -15.00 0.60 4.15
N LYS A 81 -16.30 0.62 4.39
CA LYS A 81 -16.85 0.86 5.72
C LYS A 81 -16.40 -0.21 6.72
N ALA A 82 -16.52 -1.48 6.38
CA ALA A 82 -16.08 -2.58 7.22
C ALA A 82 -14.58 -2.54 7.52
N ALA A 83 -13.74 -2.24 6.51
CA ALA A 83 -12.31 -2.09 6.69
C ALA A 83 -11.97 -0.92 7.62
N ARG A 84 -12.61 0.24 7.48
CA ARG A 84 -12.43 1.40 8.36
C ARG A 84 -12.80 1.09 9.81
N GLU A 85 -13.92 0.41 10.04
CA GLU A 85 -14.33 -0.03 11.38
C GLU A 85 -13.28 -0.96 12.00
N ARG A 86 -12.79 -1.95 11.25
CA ARG A 86 -11.71 -2.83 11.68
C ARG A 86 -10.42 -2.06 12.03
N TRP A 87 -9.98 -1.18 11.14
CA TRP A 87 -8.76 -0.40 11.35
C TRP A 87 -8.87 0.57 12.52
N SER A 88 -10.03 1.18 12.73
CA SER A 88 -10.30 2.02 13.90
C SER A 88 -10.08 1.26 15.22
N GLY A 89 -10.45 -0.02 15.27
CA GLY A 89 -10.22 -0.88 16.44
C GLY A 89 -8.76 -1.33 16.60
N LEU A 90 -7.95 -1.28 15.54
CA LEU A 90 -6.54 -1.68 15.59
C LEU A 90 -5.60 -0.54 16.03
N ILE A 91 -6.00 0.70 15.83
CA ILE A 91 -5.15 1.86 16.10
C ILE A 91 -5.36 2.32 17.54
N PRO A 92 -4.31 2.33 18.39
CA PRO A 92 -4.41 2.83 19.76
C PRO A 92 -4.87 4.29 19.82
N GLU A 93 -5.68 4.63 20.82
CA GLU A 93 -6.24 5.98 20.98
C GLU A 93 -5.17 7.06 21.13
N ASN A 94 -4.04 6.73 21.72
CA ASN A 94 -2.90 7.62 21.95
C ASN A 94 -2.05 7.90 20.69
N TYR A 95 -2.37 7.26 19.55
CA TYR A 95 -1.69 7.58 18.29
C TYR A 95 -2.13 8.96 17.78
N GLY A 96 -1.17 9.71 17.21
CA GLY A 96 -1.42 11.05 16.67
C GLY A 96 -2.39 11.06 15.49
N ASP A 97 -3.07 12.18 15.28
CA ASP A 97 -4.08 12.34 14.24
C ASP A 97 -3.54 12.08 12.82
N GLN A 98 -2.27 12.39 12.58
CA GLN A 98 -1.62 12.09 11.30
C GLN A 98 -1.56 10.59 11.04
N VAL A 99 -1.21 9.80 12.06
CA VAL A 99 -1.15 8.34 11.97
C VAL A 99 -2.56 7.76 11.74
N LYS A 100 -3.57 8.26 12.43
CA LYS A 100 -4.97 7.86 12.24
C LYS A 100 -5.47 8.13 10.82
N ARG A 101 -5.10 9.28 10.22
CA ARG A 101 -5.43 9.61 8.83
C ARG A 101 -4.75 8.69 7.83
N VAL A 102 -3.52 8.28 8.12
CA VAL A 102 -2.80 7.32 7.27
C VAL A 102 -3.42 5.93 7.41
N ALA A 103 -3.77 5.51 8.63
CA ALA A 103 -4.47 4.25 8.87
C ALA A 103 -5.78 4.14 8.07
N ASP A 104 -6.56 5.23 7.97
CA ASP A 104 -7.77 5.27 7.12
C ASP A 104 -7.47 4.98 5.65
N ARG A 105 -6.32 5.43 5.13
CA ARG A 105 -5.90 5.10 3.75
C ARG A 105 -5.52 3.64 3.59
N PHE A 106 -4.82 3.07 4.57
CA PHE A 106 -4.51 1.63 4.58
C PHE A 106 -5.77 0.78 4.67
N ALA A 107 -6.80 1.24 5.40
CA ALA A 107 -8.12 0.59 5.39
C ALA A 107 -8.74 0.54 3.98
N ILE A 108 -8.63 1.63 3.20
CA ILE A 108 -9.12 1.66 1.82
C ILE A 108 -8.32 0.69 0.93
N LEU A 109 -7.00 0.63 1.09
CA LEU A 109 -6.15 -0.32 0.35
C LEU A 109 -6.53 -1.77 0.67
N GLU A 110 -6.77 -2.09 1.94
CA GLU A 110 -7.24 -3.42 2.36
C GLU A 110 -8.59 -3.75 1.73
N ALA A 111 -9.56 -2.85 1.79
CA ALA A 111 -10.86 -3.04 1.17
C ALA A 111 -10.75 -3.31 -0.33
N ALA A 112 -9.88 -2.55 -1.02
CA ALA A 112 -9.64 -2.73 -2.45
C ALA A 112 -8.99 -4.08 -2.79
N LEU A 113 -8.03 -4.54 -1.99
CA LEU A 113 -7.39 -5.85 -2.17
C LEU A 113 -8.37 -7.00 -1.93
N ILE A 114 -9.21 -6.90 -0.92
CA ILE A 114 -10.24 -7.92 -0.61
C ILE A 114 -11.28 -7.95 -1.72
N ALA A 115 -11.83 -6.81 -2.12
CA ALA A 115 -12.78 -6.73 -3.24
C ALA A 115 -12.16 -7.16 -4.57
N GLY A 116 -10.88 -6.89 -4.79
CA GLY A 116 -10.11 -7.28 -5.98
C GLY A 116 -9.56 -8.70 -5.97
N GLN A 117 -9.92 -9.53 -5.00
CA GLN A 117 -9.41 -10.90 -4.85
C GLN A 117 -9.62 -11.75 -6.12
N TYR A 118 -10.71 -11.56 -6.83
CA TYR A 118 -11.01 -12.25 -8.09
C TYR A 118 -9.99 -11.93 -9.19
N LEU A 119 -9.30 -10.77 -9.14
CA LEU A 119 -8.23 -10.38 -10.07
C LEU A 119 -6.86 -10.87 -9.64
N THR A 120 -6.58 -10.79 -8.33
CA THR A 120 -5.25 -11.08 -7.78
C THR A 120 -5.06 -12.54 -7.40
N GLY A 121 -6.12 -13.24 -7.07
CA GLY A 121 -6.07 -14.58 -6.49
C GLY A 121 -5.56 -14.62 -5.05
N TRP A 122 -5.29 -13.47 -4.42
CA TRP A 122 -4.82 -13.40 -3.03
C TRP A 122 -5.97 -13.65 -2.06
N SER A 123 -5.69 -14.42 -1.01
CA SER A 123 -6.69 -14.62 0.04
C SER A 123 -6.93 -13.32 0.82
N GLU A 124 -8.09 -13.24 1.45
CA GLU A 124 -8.43 -12.13 2.34
C GLU A 124 -7.38 -11.97 3.45
N GLN A 125 -6.93 -13.08 4.04
CA GLN A 125 -5.91 -13.06 5.08
C GLN A 125 -4.57 -12.53 4.55
N ALA A 126 -4.10 -13.00 3.39
CA ALA A 126 -2.87 -12.51 2.78
C ALA A 126 -2.94 -11.00 2.47
N SER A 127 -4.10 -10.52 2.02
CA SER A 127 -4.33 -9.09 1.76
C SER A 127 -4.26 -8.27 3.04
N ARG A 128 -4.90 -8.73 4.12
CA ARG A 128 -4.84 -8.08 5.44
C ARG A 128 -3.43 -8.04 6.01
N ASP A 129 -2.72 -9.15 5.97
CA ASP A 129 -1.35 -9.28 6.50
C ASP A 129 -0.39 -8.36 5.75
N ALA A 130 -0.49 -8.31 4.42
CA ALA A 130 0.35 -7.45 3.60
C ALA A 130 0.14 -5.96 3.91
N VAL A 131 -1.12 -5.52 4.00
CA VAL A 131 -1.45 -4.13 4.28
C VAL A 131 -1.04 -3.74 5.70
N GLN A 132 -1.28 -4.63 6.68
CA GLN A 132 -0.85 -4.43 8.06
C GLN A 132 0.67 -4.36 8.18
N HIS A 133 1.40 -5.22 7.48
CA HIS A 133 2.87 -5.19 7.43
C HIS A 133 3.39 -3.85 6.90
N CYS A 134 2.86 -3.37 5.79
CA CYS A 134 3.23 -2.08 5.22
C CYS A 134 2.93 -0.90 6.17
N PHE A 135 1.78 -0.92 6.83
CA PHE A 135 1.44 0.10 7.81
C PHE A 135 2.40 0.09 9.02
N ASN A 136 2.69 -1.09 9.56
CA ASN A 136 3.61 -1.24 10.69
C ASN A 136 5.03 -0.77 10.33
N ALA A 137 5.51 -1.10 9.13
CA ALA A 137 6.80 -0.64 8.64
C ALA A 137 6.85 0.89 8.52
N TRP A 138 5.79 1.51 7.98
CA TRP A 138 5.68 2.97 7.92
C TRP A 138 5.64 3.62 9.32
N VAL A 139 4.84 3.10 10.24
CA VAL A 139 4.76 3.61 11.63
C VAL A 139 6.10 3.47 12.34
N GLY A 140 6.84 2.38 12.08
CA GLY A 140 8.17 2.16 12.65
C GLY A 140 9.15 3.28 12.33
N GLU A 141 9.07 3.87 11.13
CA GLU A 141 9.90 5.01 10.70
C GLU A 141 9.27 6.36 11.06
N PHE A 142 7.99 6.53 10.79
CA PHE A 142 7.31 7.81 11.03
C PHE A 142 7.15 8.12 12.52
N GLY A 143 6.90 7.09 13.35
CA GLY A 143 6.55 7.21 14.76
C GLY A 143 5.03 7.26 14.98
N THR A 144 4.64 7.18 16.25
CA THR A 144 3.23 7.13 16.67
C THR A 144 2.63 8.49 17.02
N GLY A 145 3.48 9.52 17.21
CA GLY A 145 3.06 10.89 17.54
C GLY A 145 2.73 11.73 16.30
N SER A 146 2.14 12.89 16.52
CA SER A 146 2.02 13.92 15.47
C SER A 146 3.35 14.65 15.30
N LYS A 147 3.78 14.86 14.05
CA LYS A 147 4.94 15.70 13.72
C LYS A 147 4.44 17.12 13.42
N GLU A 148 5.15 18.12 13.91
CA GLU A 148 4.91 19.55 13.63
C GLU A 148 5.49 19.97 12.26
#